data_6cda918fb141d3b8d11e9307ba95c693
#
_entry.id   6cda918fb141d3b8d11e9307ba95c693
#
_cell.length_a   1.000
_cell.length_b   1.000
_cell.length_c   1.000
_cell.angle_alpha   90.00
_cell.angle_beta   90.00
_cell.angle_gamma   90.00
#
_symmetry.space_group_name_H-M   'P 1'
#
loop_
_entity.id
_entity.type
_entity.pdbx_description
1 polymer ?
#
loop_
_entity_poly.entity_id
_entity_poly.type
_entity_poly.pdbx_seq_one_letter_code
_entity_poly.pdbx_strand_id
1 'polypeptide(L)'
;MSWRIETSKNAEKFLEKNELTIEEMKDLVIKTVRHFQGKDINVDIKKLKGKWKGFYRVRIGRIRIIAEFDFENSVVFIEEIDWRGNAYK
;
A
#
# COMPACT_ATOMS: atom_id res chain seq x y z
N MET A 1 -8.01 13.50 10.51
CA MET A 1 -8.57 12.15 10.30
C MET A 1 -7.41 11.17 10.11
N SER A 2 -7.40 10.09 10.86
CA SER A 2 -6.32 9.13 10.78
C SER A 2 -6.81 7.84 10.12
N TRP A 3 -5.91 7.24 9.35
CA TRP A 3 -6.16 5.97 8.71
C TRP A 3 -5.56 4.84 9.54
N ARG A 4 -6.29 3.76 9.67
CA ARG A 4 -5.79 2.55 10.32
C ARG A 4 -5.18 1.64 9.27
N ILE A 5 -4.01 1.11 9.55
CA ILE A 5 -3.30 0.21 8.66
C ILE A 5 -3.38 -1.20 9.22
N GLU A 6 -3.91 -2.10 8.41
CA GLU A 6 -3.94 -3.53 8.73
C GLU A 6 -3.08 -4.25 7.72
N THR A 7 -2.43 -5.32 8.13
CA THR A 7 -1.51 -6.07 7.28
C THR A 7 -1.81 -7.55 7.33
N SER A 8 -1.59 -8.20 6.19
CA SER A 8 -1.59 -9.66 6.14
C SER A 8 -0.34 -10.19 6.84
N LYS A 9 -0.30 -11.50 7.06
CA LYS A 9 0.90 -12.13 7.62
C LYS A 9 2.11 -11.95 6.72
N ASN A 10 1.90 -12.04 5.39
CA ASN A 10 3.00 -11.84 4.43
C ASN A 10 3.55 -10.42 4.50
N ALA A 11 2.67 -9.43 4.57
CA ALA A 11 3.10 -8.04 4.69
C ALA A 11 3.83 -7.81 6.00
N GLU A 12 3.31 -8.37 7.09
CA GLU A 12 3.95 -8.25 8.40
C GLU A 12 5.34 -8.85 8.41
N LYS A 13 5.51 -10.03 7.80
CA LYS A 13 6.81 -10.68 7.70
C LYS A 13 7.81 -9.85 6.91
N PHE A 14 7.34 -9.21 5.83
CA PHE A 14 8.19 -8.34 5.04
C PHE A 14 8.70 -7.17 5.89
N LEU A 15 7.81 -6.55 6.67
CA LEU A 15 8.19 -5.42 7.53
C LEU A 15 9.24 -5.86 8.56
N GLU A 16 9.01 -6.98 9.22
CA GLU A 16 9.96 -7.50 10.21
C GLU A 16 11.31 -7.82 9.58
N LYS A 17 11.30 -8.55 8.46
CA LYS A 17 12.53 -8.98 7.79
C LYS A 17 13.38 -7.80 7.32
N ASN A 18 12.73 -6.72 6.90
CA ASN A 18 13.41 -5.55 6.35
C ASN A 18 13.54 -4.41 7.35
N GLU A 19 13.19 -4.67 8.61
CA GLU A 19 13.28 -3.68 9.68
C GLU A 19 12.51 -2.40 9.36
N LEU A 20 11.36 -2.54 8.70
CA LEU A 20 10.49 -1.42 8.39
C LEU A 20 9.39 -1.33 9.44
N THR A 21 8.89 -0.13 9.67
CA THR A 21 7.86 0.13 10.67
C THR A 21 6.54 0.48 10.03
N ILE A 22 5.45 0.34 10.81
CA ILE A 22 4.13 0.79 10.38
C ILE A 22 4.14 2.31 10.14
N GLU A 23 4.95 3.06 10.88
CA GLU A 23 5.05 4.52 10.69
C GLU A 23 5.53 4.87 9.28
N GLU A 24 6.48 4.08 8.75
CA GLU A 24 6.96 4.29 7.38
C GLU A 24 5.86 3.98 6.37
N MET A 25 5.03 2.97 6.67
CA MET A 25 3.89 2.64 5.81
C MET A 25 2.82 3.72 5.87
N LYS A 26 2.67 4.40 7.01
CA LYS A 26 1.70 5.49 7.13
C LYS A 26 1.97 6.60 6.12
N ASP A 27 3.22 7.00 5.95
CA ASP A 27 3.58 8.02 4.97
C ASP A 27 3.13 7.62 3.56
N LEU A 28 3.41 6.38 3.20
CA LEU A 28 3.05 5.85 1.90
C LEU A 28 1.53 5.84 1.72
N VAL A 29 0.81 5.39 2.74
CA VAL A 29 -0.65 5.33 2.72
C VAL A 29 -1.25 6.73 2.59
N ILE A 30 -0.73 7.69 3.36
CA ILE A 30 -1.25 9.06 3.33
C ILE A 30 -1.06 9.67 1.94
N LYS A 31 0.10 9.48 1.33
CA LYS A 31 0.35 9.96 -0.04
C LYS A 31 -0.63 9.35 -1.03
N THR A 32 -0.90 8.06 -0.88
CA THR A 32 -1.83 7.35 -1.75
C THR A 32 -3.25 7.88 -1.59
N VAL A 33 -3.69 8.08 -0.35
CA VAL A 33 -5.01 8.63 -0.06
C VAL A 33 -5.16 10.02 -0.66
N ARG A 34 -4.14 10.86 -0.53
CA ARG A 34 -4.16 12.21 -1.10
C ARG A 34 -4.26 12.16 -2.61
N HIS A 35 -3.59 11.22 -3.24
CA HIS A 35 -3.69 11.03 -4.68
C HIS A 35 -5.15 10.71 -5.07
N PHE A 36 -5.81 9.81 -4.35
CA PHE A 36 -7.21 9.49 -4.59
C PHE A 36 -8.13 10.69 -4.40
N GLN A 37 -7.74 11.63 -3.55
CA GLN A 37 -8.52 12.85 -3.29
C GLN A 37 -8.24 13.95 -4.31
N GLY A 38 -7.50 13.64 -5.37
CA GLY A 38 -7.22 14.58 -6.43
C GLY A 38 -6.04 15.52 -6.18
N LYS A 39 -5.24 15.27 -5.15
CA LYS A 39 -4.06 16.08 -4.89
C LYS A 39 -2.96 15.71 -5.89
N ASP A 40 -2.11 16.68 -6.20
CA ASP A 40 -1.01 16.50 -7.14
C ASP A 40 0.16 15.80 -6.44
N ILE A 41 -0.02 14.52 -6.19
CA ILE A 41 1.01 13.69 -5.56
C ILE A 41 1.46 12.65 -6.58
N ASN A 42 2.76 12.55 -6.78
CA ASN A 42 3.34 11.63 -7.75
C ASN A 42 3.39 10.20 -7.18
N VAL A 43 2.33 9.44 -7.44
CA VAL A 43 2.21 8.06 -6.98
C VAL A 43 1.78 7.19 -8.15
N ASP A 44 2.44 6.07 -8.34
CA ASP A 44 2.08 5.11 -9.40
C ASP A 44 1.07 4.12 -8.81
N ILE A 45 -0.19 4.28 -9.20
CA ILE A 45 -1.29 3.47 -8.71
C ILE A 45 -1.98 2.78 -9.87
N LYS A 46 -2.24 1.49 -9.72
CA LYS A 46 -2.97 0.70 -10.72
C LYS A 46 -4.06 -0.11 -10.05
N LYS A 47 -5.28 0.01 -10.56
CA LYS A 47 -6.41 -0.81 -10.12
C LYS A 47 -6.24 -2.22 -10.67
N LEU A 48 -6.39 -3.22 -9.82
CA LEU A 48 -6.20 -4.60 -10.20
C LEU A 48 -7.51 -5.27 -10.61
N LYS A 49 -7.39 -6.37 -11.34
CA LYS A 49 -8.52 -7.13 -11.86
C LYS A 49 -8.39 -8.61 -11.46
N GLY A 50 -9.39 -9.39 -11.82
CA GLY A 50 -9.40 -10.83 -11.55
C GLY A 50 -9.51 -11.12 -10.07
N LYS A 51 -8.69 -12.03 -9.57
CA LYS A 51 -8.70 -12.40 -8.15
C LYS A 51 -8.30 -11.27 -7.22
N TRP A 52 -7.66 -10.23 -7.77
CA TRP A 52 -7.24 -9.05 -7.01
C TRP A 52 -8.24 -7.90 -7.13
N LYS A 53 -9.44 -8.15 -7.63
CA LYS A 53 -10.47 -7.14 -7.78
C LYS A 53 -10.71 -6.44 -6.43
N GLY A 54 -10.73 -5.11 -6.45
CA GLY A 54 -10.88 -4.32 -5.23
C GLY A 54 -9.56 -3.87 -4.63
N PHE A 55 -8.46 -4.42 -5.10
CA PHE A 55 -7.13 -4.06 -4.64
C PHE A 55 -6.44 -3.14 -5.63
N TYR A 56 -5.45 -2.41 -5.13
CA TYR A 56 -4.62 -1.53 -5.94
C TYR A 56 -3.16 -1.89 -5.76
N ARG A 57 -2.40 -1.78 -6.84
CA ARG A 57 -0.96 -1.85 -6.76
C ARG A 57 -0.44 -0.42 -6.64
N VAL A 58 0.34 -0.13 -5.61
CA VAL A 58 0.89 1.20 -5.36
C VAL A 58 2.41 1.07 -5.32
N ARG A 59 3.08 1.90 -6.12
CA ARG A 59 4.54 1.95 -6.15
C ARG A 59 4.99 3.35 -5.74
N ILE A 60 5.76 3.43 -4.66
CA ILE A 60 6.34 4.67 -4.17
C ILE A 60 7.80 4.39 -3.82
N GLY A 61 8.70 5.17 -4.38
CA GLY A 61 10.12 4.98 -4.13
C GLY A 61 10.54 3.58 -4.51
N ARG A 62 11.09 2.85 -3.55
CA ARG A 62 11.60 1.49 -3.77
C ARG A 62 10.61 0.40 -3.38
N ILE A 63 9.45 0.80 -2.90
CA ILE A 63 8.47 -0.15 -2.35
C ILE A 63 7.26 -0.25 -3.27
N ARG A 64 6.73 -1.47 -3.38
CA ARG A 64 5.48 -1.76 -4.04
C ARG A 64 4.57 -2.46 -3.03
N ILE A 65 3.32 -2.02 -2.95
CA ILE A 65 2.32 -2.70 -2.13
C ILE A 65 1.12 -3.09 -2.96
N ILE A 66 0.40 -4.12 -2.49
CA ILE A 66 -0.92 -4.46 -2.97
C ILE A 66 -1.86 -4.27 -1.78
N ALA A 67 -2.82 -3.38 -1.92
CA ALA A 67 -3.65 -2.97 -0.80
C ALA A 67 -5.07 -2.64 -1.23
N GLU A 68 -5.99 -2.83 -0.28
CA GLU A 68 -7.38 -2.43 -0.42
C GLU A 68 -7.62 -1.21 0.46
N PHE A 69 -8.32 -0.21 -0.08
CA PHE A 69 -8.59 1.04 0.63
C PHE A 69 -10.08 1.15 0.93
N ASP A 70 -10.43 1.22 2.21
CA ASP A 70 -11.79 1.41 2.66
C ASP A 70 -11.95 2.87 3.10
N PHE A 71 -12.45 3.71 2.19
CA PHE A 71 -12.60 5.13 2.46
C PHE A 71 -13.71 5.42 3.47
N GLU A 72 -14.70 4.56 3.53
CA GLU A 72 -15.82 4.73 4.45
C GLU A 72 -15.37 4.60 5.90
N ASN A 73 -14.48 3.65 6.16
CA ASN A 73 -14.00 3.37 7.51
C ASN A 73 -12.58 3.86 7.78
N SER A 74 -11.95 4.47 6.78
CA SER A 74 -10.57 4.96 6.87
C SER A 74 -9.59 3.85 7.27
N VAL A 75 -9.70 2.72 6.58
CA VAL A 75 -8.83 1.56 6.81
C VAL A 75 -8.16 1.17 5.50
N VAL A 76 -6.88 0.87 5.57
CA VAL A 76 -6.17 0.26 4.46
C VAL A 76 -5.70 -1.13 4.90
N PHE A 77 -5.97 -2.14 4.06
CA PHE A 77 -5.46 -3.48 4.31
C PHE A 77 -4.37 -3.77 3.29
N ILE A 78 -3.15 -3.96 3.78
CA ILE A 78 -1.99 -4.25 2.94
C ILE A 78 -1.82 -5.77 2.85
N GLU A 79 -2.05 -6.32 1.68
CA GLU A 79 -1.94 -7.76 1.45
C GLU A 79 -0.52 -8.19 1.17
N GLU A 80 0.21 -7.40 0.36
CA GLU A 80 1.58 -7.70 0.01
C GLU A 80 2.44 -6.44 0.01
N ILE A 81 3.70 -6.61 0.41
CA ILE A 81 4.73 -5.58 0.30
C ILE A 81 5.94 -6.22 -0.33
N ASP A 82 6.58 -5.53 -1.27
CA ASP A 82 7.81 -6.02 -1.88
C ASP A 82 8.64 -4.84 -2.35
N TRP A 83 9.90 -5.13 -2.65
CA TRP A 83 10.77 -4.14 -3.28
C TRP A 83 10.44 -4.07 -4.77
N ARG A 84 10.43 -2.85 -5.31
CA ARG A 84 10.30 -2.69 -6.75
C ARG A 84 11.52 -3.36 -7.41
N GLY A 85 11.26 -4.05 -8.49
CA GLY A 85 12.30 -4.78 -9.19
C GLY A 85 12.38 -6.25 -8.85
N ASN A 86 11.89 -6.66 -7.68
CA ASN A 86 11.81 -8.08 -7.32
C ASN A 86 10.54 -8.72 -7.81
N ALA A 87 9.55 -7.92 -8.11
CA ALA A 87 8.18 -8.35 -8.37
C ALA A 87 8.00 -9.18 -9.64
N TYR A 88 8.91 -9.08 -10.55
CA TYR A 88 8.77 -9.67 -11.89
C TYR A 88 9.79 -10.75 -12.17
N LYS A 89 10.33 -11.30 -11.14
CA LYS A 89 11.26 -12.42 -11.29
C LYS A 89 10.53 -13.75 -11.30
#